data_49580263339354121b5ba4b6c906c20d
#
_entry.id   49580263339354121b5ba4b6c906c20d
#
_cell.length_a   1.000
_cell.length_b   1.000
_cell.length_c   1.000
_cell.angle_alpha   90.00
_cell.angle_beta   90.00
_cell.angle_gamma   90.00
#
_symmetry.space_group_name_H-M   'P 1'
#
loop_
_entity.id
_entity.type
_entity.pdbx_description
1 polymer ?
#
loop_
_entity_poly.entity_id
_entity_poly.type
_entity_poly.pdbx_seq_one_letter_code
_entity_poly.pdbx_strand_id
1 'polypeptide(L)'
;MKKYHDVANVRFEKHYLLLRVDGRDCRIDLRQHSKKLASADERTKINFEVSPSGYGIHWPELDEDLSIDGMIKAGKVRKAG
;
A
#
# COMPACT_ATOMS: atom_id res chain seq x y z
N MET A 1 -9.47 15.84 -13.56
CA MET A 1 -9.77 14.88 -12.50
C MET A 1 -8.76 14.99 -11.39
N LYS A 2 -9.26 15.04 -10.19
CA LYS A 2 -8.40 15.24 -9.05
C LYS A 2 -7.80 13.95 -8.56
N LYS A 3 -6.51 13.92 -8.36
CA LYS A 3 -5.84 12.76 -7.77
C LYS A 3 -5.78 12.91 -6.27
N TYR A 4 -6.00 11.82 -5.57
CA TYR A 4 -5.79 11.82 -4.12
C TYR A 4 -4.31 11.76 -3.80
N HIS A 5 -3.60 10.88 -4.51
CA HIS A 5 -2.17 10.71 -4.30
C HIS A 5 -1.49 10.27 -5.58
N ASP A 6 -0.22 10.56 -5.67
CA ASP A 6 0.62 10.10 -6.76
C ASP A 6 1.39 8.90 -6.22
N VAL A 7 0.97 7.71 -6.61
CA VAL A 7 1.54 6.46 -6.09
C VAL A 7 2.47 5.84 -7.10
N ALA A 8 3.67 5.50 -6.66
CA ALA A 8 4.68 4.91 -7.53
C ALA A 8 5.54 3.90 -6.79
N ASN A 9 6.27 3.10 -7.54
CA ASN A 9 7.27 2.17 -7.00
C ASN A 9 6.70 1.22 -5.94
N VAL A 10 5.51 0.68 -6.19
CA VAL A 10 4.90 -0.25 -5.26
C VAL A 10 5.63 -1.58 -5.33
N ARG A 11 6.11 -2.04 -4.19
CA ARG A 11 6.80 -3.31 -4.11
C ARG A 11 6.66 -3.90 -2.71
N PHE A 12 7.06 -5.14 -2.56
CA PHE A 12 6.90 -5.84 -1.29
C PHE A 12 8.21 -6.42 -0.83
N GLU A 13 8.41 -6.40 0.48
CA GLU A 13 9.58 -6.99 1.10
C GLU A 13 9.12 -7.66 2.38
N LYS A 14 9.01 -8.99 2.36
CA LYS A 14 8.45 -9.75 3.47
C LYS A 14 7.02 -9.29 3.74
N HIS A 15 6.73 -8.83 4.93
CA HIS A 15 5.39 -8.36 5.27
C HIS A 15 5.25 -6.85 5.16
N TYR A 16 6.23 -6.20 4.53
CA TYR A 16 6.18 -4.76 4.33
C TYR A 16 5.78 -4.41 2.90
N LEU A 17 4.97 -3.40 2.79
CA LEU A 17 4.63 -2.80 1.52
C LEU A 17 5.44 -1.53 1.39
N LEU A 18 6.24 -1.44 0.35
CA LEU A 18 7.06 -0.28 0.09
C LEU A 18 6.49 0.45 -1.11
N LEU A 19 6.32 1.75 -0.97
CA LEU A 19 5.78 2.54 -2.07
C LEU A 19 6.19 3.99 -1.89
N ARG A 20 6.05 4.73 -2.97
CA ARG A 20 6.29 6.16 -2.93
C ARG A 20 4.96 6.87 -3.10
N VAL A 21 4.63 7.73 -2.17
CA VAL A 21 3.38 8.48 -2.20
C VAL A 21 3.72 9.96 -2.20
N ASP A 22 3.30 10.65 -3.25
CA ASP A 22 3.52 12.09 -3.40
C ASP A 22 4.99 12.46 -3.24
N GLY A 23 5.86 11.61 -3.79
CA GLY A 23 7.29 11.84 -3.75
C GLY A 23 7.99 11.41 -2.48
N ARG A 24 7.27 10.79 -1.56
CA ARG A 24 7.85 10.33 -0.30
C ARG A 24 7.83 8.82 -0.21
N ASP A 25 8.94 8.25 0.24
CA ASP A 25 9.01 6.81 0.42
C ASP A 25 8.30 6.41 1.70
N CYS A 26 7.44 5.42 1.59
CA CYS A 26 6.66 4.92 2.71
C CYS A 26 6.90 3.43 2.89
N ARG A 27 6.90 2.99 4.13
CA ARG A 27 7.01 1.58 4.46
C ARG A 27 5.87 1.21 5.39
N ILE A 28 5.04 0.31 4.94
CA ILE A 28 3.81 -0.05 5.65
C ILE A 28 3.90 -1.49 6.13
N ASP A 29 3.67 -1.69 7.41
CA ASP A 29 3.65 -3.05 7.97
C ASP A 29 2.27 -3.63 7.72
N LEU A 30 2.19 -4.56 6.77
CA LEU A 30 0.91 -5.15 6.38
C LEU A 30 0.22 -5.87 7.53
N ARG A 31 0.97 -6.34 8.50
CA ARG A 31 0.37 -7.04 9.64
C ARG A 31 -0.56 -6.13 10.44
N GLN A 32 -0.35 -4.82 10.36
CA GLN A 32 -1.18 -3.86 11.08
C GLN A 32 -2.42 -3.45 10.31
N HIS A 33 -2.49 -3.82 9.04
CA HIS A 33 -3.60 -3.42 8.18
C HIS A 33 -4.43 -4.59 7.71
N SER A 34 -3.79 -5.69 7.38
CA SER A 34 -4.49 -6.85 6.85
C SER A 34 -3.66 -8.10 7.09
N LYS A 35 -4.07 -8.89 8.04
CA LYS A 35 -3.38 -10.15 8.31
C LYS A 35 -3.47 -11.07 7.11
N LYS A 36 -4.59 -11.00 6.41
CA LYS A 36 -4.80 -11.80 5.22
C LYS A 36 -3.75 -11.48 4.17
N LEU A 37 -3.51 -10.21 3.94
CA LEU A 37 -2.53 -9.78 2.97
C LEU A 37 -1.11 -10.07 3.44
N ALA A 38 -0.84 -9.84 4.72
CA ALA A 38 0.48 -10.09 5.27
C ALA A 38 0.89 -11.56 5.17
N SER A 39 -0.09 -12.46 5.26
CA SER A 39 0.14 -13.90 5.18
C SER A 39 0.13 -14.43 3.77
N ALA A 40 -0.26 -13.64 2.80
CA ALA A 40 -0.37 -14.09 1.42
C ALA A 40 1.01 -14.37 0.85
N ASP A 41 1.05 -15.24 -0.16
CA ASP A 41 2.33 -15.50 -0.82
C ASP A 41 2.68 -14.34 -1.75
N GLU A 42 3.90 -14.34 -2.23
CA GLU A 42 4.39 -13.25 -3.06
C GLU A 42 3.58 -13.05 -4.33
N ARG A 43 3.17 -14.14 -4.93
CA ARG A 43 2.39 -14.07 -6.16
C ARG A 43 1.08 -13.32 -5.94
N THR A 44 0.42 -13.58 -4.83
CA THR A 44 -0.83 -12.91 -4.51
C THR A 44 -0.59 -11.45 -4.18
N LYS A 45 0.46 -11.15 -3.44
CA LYS A 45 0.78 -9.79 -3.07
C LYS A 45 1.07 -8.90 -4.28
N ILE A 46 1.78 -9.41 -5.26
CA ILE A 46 2.12 -8.59 -6.42
C ILE A 46 0.98 -8.45 -7.41
N ASN A 47 -0.09 -9.20 -7.22
CA ASN A 47 -1.27 -9.07 -8.08
C ASN A 47 -2.20 -8.03 -7.48
N PHE A 48 -1.85 -6.77 -7.65
CA PHE A 48 -2.62 -5.66 -7.10
C PHE A 48 -2.94 -4.64 -8.17
N GLU A 49 -3.91 -3.81 -7.88
CA GLU A 49 -4.30 -2.73 -8.76
C GLU A 49 -4.33 -1.43 -7.96
N VAL A 50 -3.64 -0.43 -8.44
CA VAL A 50 -3.68 0.89 -7.83
C VAL A 50 -4.79 1.67 -8.49
N SER A 51 -5.67 2.29 -7.72
CA SER A 51 -6.75 3.05 -8.30
C SER A 51 -6.19 4.21 -9.11
N PRO A 52 -6.82 4.57 -10.22
CA PRO A 52 -6.29 5.64 -11.07
C PRO A 52 -6.11 6.97 -10.35
N SER A 53 -6.93 7.23 -9.34
CA SER A 53 -6.82 8.47 -8.58
C SER A 53 -5.79 8.40 -7.47
N GLY A 54 -5.18 7.23 -7.23
CA GLY A 54 -4.25 7.07 -6.14
C GLY A 54 -4.94 7.00 -4.78
N TYR A 55 -6.21 6.66 -4.76
CA TYR A 55 -6.97 6.57 -3.53
C TYR A 55 -6.59 5.34 -2.71
N GLY A 56 -6.38 4.22 -3.37
CA GLY A 56 -6.10 2.98 -2.67
C GLY A 56 -5.55 1.91 -3.57
N ILE A 57 -5.30 0.75 -2.99
CA ILE A 57 -4.80 -0.42 -3.68
C ILE A 57 -5.75 -1.58 -3.42
N HIS A 58 -6.04 -2.34 -4.46
CA HIS A 58 -6.96 -3.47 -4.40
C HIS A 58 -6.24 -4.75 -4.74
N TRP A 59 -6.47 -5.79 -3.95
CA TRP A 59 -5.93 -7.13 -4.20
C TRP A 59 -7.08 -8.05 -4.56
N PRO A 60 -7.30 -8.29 -5.86
CA PRO A 60 -8.49 -9.05 -6.29
C PRO A 60 -8.56 -10.49 -5.76
N GLU A 61 -7.43 -11.15 -5.62
CA GLU A 61 -7.45 -12.54 -5.16
C GLU A 61 -7.84 -12.67 -3.69
N LEU A 62 -7.63 -11.62 -2.92
CA LEU A 62 -7.96 -11.61 -1.50
C LEU A 62 -9.21 -10.83 -1.20
N ASP A 63 -9.76 -10.17 -2.21
CA ASP A 63 -10.86 -9.25 -2.03
C ASP A 63 -10.53 -8.26 -0.92
N GLU A 64 -9.33 -7.71 -0.99
CA GLU A 64 -8.85 -6.79 0.02
C GLU A 64 -8.56 -5.42 -0.59
N ASP A 65 -8.93 -4.38 0.12
CA ASP A 65 -8.70 -2.99 -0.30
C ASP A 65 -8.06 -2.23 0.85
N LEU A 66 -7.03 -1.47 0.53
CA LEU A 66 -6.40 -0.61 1.53
C LEU A 66 -6.32 0.79 0.95
N SER A 67 -6.81 1.76 1.70
CA SER A 67 -6.72 3.14 1.26
C SER A 67 -5.32 3.68 1.55
N ILE A 68 -4.82 4.51 0.66
CA ILE A 68 -3.51 5.12 0.85
C ILE A 68 -3.52 5.98 2.12
N ASP A 69 -4.57 6.79 2.30
CA ASP A 69 -4.68 7.62 3.50
C ASP A 69 -4.69 6.78 4.77
N GLY A 70 -5.40 5.65 4.76
CA GLY A 70 -5.46 4.78 5.92
C GLY A 70 -4.11 4.19 6.26
N MET A 71 -3.36 3.80 5.24
CA MET A 71 -2.04 3.24 5.46
C MET A 71 -1.06 4.29 5.99
N ILE A 72 -1.11 5.47 5.43
CA ILE A 72 -0.21 6.55 5.85
C ILE A 72 -0.49 6.97 7.29
N LYS A 73 -1.77 7.08 7.64
CA LYS A 73 -2.14 7.50 8.98
C LYS A 73 -1.76 6.50 10.04
N ALA A 74 -2.04 5.23 9.78
CA ALA A 74 -1.75 4.19 10.76
C ALA A 74 -0.30 3.78 10.73
N GLY A 75 0.33 3.83 9.57
CA GLY A 75 1.72 3.48 9.45
C GLY A 75 2.57 4.61 9.98
N LYS A 76 3.72 4.29 10.52
CA LYS A 76 4.62 5.30 10.93
C LYS A 76 5.36 5.77 9.73
N VAL A 77 4.73 6.68 9.02
CA VAL A 77 5.43 7.34 7.96
C VAL A 77 6.50 8.15 8.62
N ARG A 78 7.72 7.86 8.28
CA ARG A 78 8.78 8.66 8.77
C ARG A 78 8.64 10.01 8.23
N LYS A 79 8.28 10.91 9.08
CA LYS A 79 8.34 12.27 8.69
C LYS A 79 9.76 12.60 8.47
N ALA A 80 10.04 13.05 7.33
CA ALA A 80 11.37 13.54 7.05
C ALA A 80 11.56 14.75 7.90
N GLY A 81 12.40 14.69 8.76
CA GLY A 81 12.70 15.80 9.64
C GLY A 81 11.77 15.88 10.74
#